data_5e3dd9713630d8ac7f02b6ebdf29d163
#
_entry.id   5e3dd9713630d8ac7f02b6ebdf29d163
#
_cell.length_a   1.000
_cell.length_b   1.000
_cell.length_c   1.000
_cell.angle_alpha   90.00
_cell.angle_beta   90.00
_cell.angle_gamma   90.00
#
_symmetry.space_group_name_H-M   'P 1'
#
loop_
_entity.id
_entity.type
_entity.pdbx_description
1 polymer ?
#
loop_
_entity_poly.entity_id
_entity_poly.type
_entity_poly.pdbx_seq_one_letter_code
_entity_poly.pdbx_strand_id
1 'polypeptide(L)'
;PRRSDSGRTHDGKVMVEESNQRWCSDGFEIACDNGEVVTGVFMKDCCDREIIAWRAWIGRGLPGEPVRDMMIEAVEARFGSTDERAITVEFLSDNGGAFRAIETHALAHQLGIKPVHTPVNSPQSNGMAESFVNTFKRDYVGGMDRSSGAVVLTQLPDAFRHFNEVHPHSALGYKSPRMFRKERRRQALETDAN
;
A
#
# COMPACT_ATOMS: atom_id res chain seq x y z
N PRO A 1 33.35 5.93 36.66
CA PRO A 1 32.87 6.41 35.39
C PRO A 1 31.59 5.69 35.01
N ARG A 2 30.48 6.43 35.10
CA ARG A 2 29.15 5.91 34.74
C ARG A 2 29.04 5.92 33.21
N ARG A 3 28.77 4.76 32.60
CA ARG A 3 28.33 4.64 31.21
C ARG A 3 26.91 5.19 31.12
N SER A 4 26.72 6.20 30.31
CA SER A 4 25.39 6.69 29.91
C SER A 4 24.76 5.67 28.98
N ASP A 5 23.75 5.00 29.49
CA ASP A 5 22.87 4.14 28.71
C ASP A 5 21.91 5.03 27.91
N SER A 6 22.20 5.25 26.63
CA SER A 6 21.29 5.92 25.71
C SER A 6 20.24 4.91 25.27
N GLY A 7 19.19 4.79 26.07
CA GLY A 7 18.00 4.03 25.72
C GLY A 7 17.36 4.56 24.43
N ARG A 8 17.70 3.96 23.29
CA ARG A 8 16.91 4.09 22.07
C ARG A 8 15.65 3.22 22.24
N THR A 9 14.59 3.82 22.78
CA THR A 9 13.24 3.28 22.65
C THR A 9 12.85 3.39 21.18
N HIS A 10 12.98 2.30 20.44
CA HIS A 10 12.36 2.15 19.13
C HIS A 10 10.84 1.97 19.34
N ASP A 11 10.12 3.07 19.46
CA ASP A 11 8.69 3.07 19.19
C ASP A 11 8.52 2.73 17.71
N GLY A 12 8.11 1.49 17.41
CA GLY A 12 8.00 0.93 16.05
C GLY A 12 7.02 1.62 15.09
N LYS A 13 6.82 2.92 15.25
CA LYS A 13 5.97 3.76 14.45
C LYS A 13 6.82 4.60 13.50
N VAL A 14 7.13 4.04 12.33
CA VAL A 14 7.75 4.83 11.27
C VAL A 14 6.73 5.85 10.78
N MET A 15 6.88 7.10 11.20
CA MET A 15 6.11 8.22 10.68
C MET A 15 6.78 8.69 9.39
N VAL A 16 6.02 8.64 8.29
CA VAL A 16 6.41 9.18 6.99
C VAL A 16 5.71 10.53 6.85
N GLU A 17 6.50 11.58 6.70
CA GLU A 17 5.98 12.96 6.75
C GLU A 17 5.42 13.44 5.41
N GLU A 18 5.90 12.88 4.30
CA GLU A 18 5.48 13.29 2.95
C GLU A 18 4.97 12.11 2.13
N SER A 19 4.01 12.39 1.25
CA SER A 19 3.54 11.41 0.26
C SER A 19 4.67 11.00 -0.68
N ASN A 20 4.66 9.75 -1.10
CA ASN A 20 5.64 9.15 -2.01
C ASN A 20 7.07 9.00 -1.45
N GLN A 21 7.29 9.16 -0.15
CA GLN A 21 8.55 8.76 0.48
C GLN A 21 8.61 7.25 0.70
N ARG A 22 7.49 6.65 1.13
CA ARG A 22 7.39 5.22 1.35
C ARG A 22 6.01 4.70 0.99
N TRP A 23 6.00 3.63 0.23
CA TRP A 23 4.83 2.81 -0.05
C TRP A 23 4.92 1.47 0.67
N CYS A 24 3.79 0.88 1.02
CA CYS A 24 3.73 -0.48 1.55
C CYS A 24 2.76 -1.34 0.76
N SER A 25 2.98 -2.63 0.77
CA SER A 25 2.17 -3.62 0.07
C SER A 25 2.03 -4.89 0.89
N ASP A 26 0.93 -5.58 0.66
CA ASP A 26 0.66 -6.92 1.16
C ASP A 26 -0.35 -7.60 0.23
N GLY A 27 -0.45 -8.92 0.33
CA GLY A 27 -1.49 -9.69 -0.32
C GLY A 27 -2.73 -9.83 0.55
N PHE A 28 -3.88 -10.07 -0.06
CA PHE A 28 -5.10 -10.45 0.65
C PHE A 28 -5.86 -11.54 -0.11
N GLU A 29 -6.62 -12.34 0.62
CA GLU A 29 -7.51 -13.35 0.05
C GLU A 29 -8.95 -13.13 0.53
N ILE A 30 -9.91 -13.34 -0.37
CA ILE A 30 -11.35 -13.31 -0.11
C ILE A 30 -11.90 -14.68 -0.52
N ALA A 31 -12.43 -15.42 0.46
CA ALA A 31 -13.11 -16.68 0.20
C ALA A 31 -14.53 -16.43 -0.31
N CYS A 32 -14.91 -17.11 -1.41
CA CYS A 32 -16.24 -17.06 -1.99
C CYS A 32 -17.09 -18.26 -1.57
N ASP A 33 -18.41 -18.08 -1.60
CA ASP A 33 -19.37 -19.09 -1.15
C ASP A 33 -19.39 -20.34 -2.04
N ASN A 34 -19.00 -20.19 -3.32
CA ASN A 34 -18.83 -21.28 -4.28
C ASN A 34 -17.50 -22.04 -4.16
N GLY A 35 -16.68 -21.72 -3.16
CA GLY A 35 -15.36 -22.33 -2.91
C GLY A 35 -14.19 -21.70 -3.67
N GLU A 36 -14.45 -20.73 -4.56
CA GLU A 36 -13.38 -19.93 -5.18
C GLU A 36 -12.69 -19.02 -4.16
N VAL A 37 -11.48 -18.60 -4.49
CA VAL A 37 -10.76 -17.57 -3.73
C VAL A 37 -10.34 -16.47 -4.67
N VAL A 38 -10.64 -15.24 -4.32
CA VAL A 38 -10.06 -14.06 -4.96
C VAL A 38 -8.82 -13.67 -4.19
N THR A 39 -7.68 -13.66 -4.85
CA THR A 39 -6.42 -13.13 -4.32
C THR A 39 -6.21 -11.73 -4.87
N GLY A 40 -5.71 -10.83 -4.04
CA GLY A 40 -5.37 -9.48 -4.47
C GLY A 40 -4.09 -8.98 -3.82
N VAL A 41 -3.52 -7.95 -4.41
CA VAL A 41 -2.36 -7.20 -3.93
C VAL A 41 -2.62 -5.71 -4.11
N PHE A 42 -2.10 -4.89 -3.23
CA PHE A 42 -2.28 -3.43 -3.25
C PHE A 42 -0.98 -2.69 -2.96
N MET A 43 -0.88 -1.47 -3.45
CA MET A 43 0.17 -0.49 -3.13
C MET A 43 -0.46 0.68 -2.39
N LYS A 44 0.04 0.97 -1.18
CA LYS A 44 -0.49 2.01 -0.31
C LYS A 44 0.60 3.00 0.07
N ASP A 45 0.30 4.29 0.01
CA ASP A 45 1.19 5.32 0.54
C ASP A 45 1.18 5.33 2.06
N CYS A 46 2.36 5.39 2.68
CA CYS A 46 2.51 5.35 4.13
C CYS A 46 2.20 6.69 4.81
N CYS A 47 2.21 7.80 4.09
CA CYS A 47 1.85 9.12 4.60
C CYS A 47 0.35 9.38 4.44
N ASP A 48 -0.14 9.48 3.19
CA ASP A 48 -1.52 9.86 2.89
C ASP A 48 -2.53 8.71 2.93
N ARG A 49 -2.08 7.47 3.11
CA ARG A 49 -2.91 6.25 3.23
C ARG A 49 -3.69 5.86 1.97
N GLU A 50 -3.50 6.56 0.85
CA GLU A 50 -4.17 6.23 -0.40
C GLU A 50 -3.71 4.87 -0.93
N ILE A 51 -4.66 4.05 -1.37
CA ILE A 51 -4.36 2.87 -2.19
C ILE A 51 -4.11 3.39 -3.61
N ILE A 52 -2.85 3.34 -4.02
CA ILE A 52 -2.40 3.95 -5.28
C ILE A 52 -2.76 3.06 -6.46
N ALA A 53 -2.50 1.77 -6.32
CA ALA A 53 -2.77 0.74 -7.30
C ALA A 53 -3.12 -0.56 -6.61
N TRP A 54 -3.81 -1.45 -7.32
CA TRP A 54 -4.13 -2.79 -6.84
C TRP A 54 -4.39 -3.74 -8.02
N ARG A 55 -4.23 -5.04 -7.76
CA ARG A 55 -4.60 -6.12 -8.68
C ARG A 55 -5.36 -7.19 -7.93
N ALA A 56 -6.28 -7.87 -8.59
CA ALA A 56 -6.98 -9.02 -8.03
C ALA A 56 -7.36 -10.00 -9.14
N TRP A 57 -7.43 -11.29 -8.78
CA TRP A 57 -7.77 -12.38 -9.68
C TRP A 57 -8.40 -13.55 -8.93
N ILE A 58 -9.10 -14.43 -9.66
CA ILE A 58 -9.63 -15.66 -9.10
C ILE A 58 -8.49 -16.69 -9.07
N GLY A 59 -8.21 -17.23 -7.90
CA GLY A 59 -7.16 -18.22 -7.65
C GLY A 59 -6.36 -17.91 -6.40
N ARG A 60 -5.59 -18.90 -5.93
CA ARG A 60 -4.71 -18.76 -4.77
C ARG A 60 -3.29 -18.42 -5.18
N GLY A 61 -2.58 -17.82 -4.23
CA GLY A 61 -1.17 -17.45 -4.37
C GLY A 61 -0.97 -16.10 -5.03
N LEU A 62 0.21 -15.55 -4.84
CA LEU A 62 0.62 -14.23 -5.33
C LEU A 62 1.75 -14.40 -6.36
N PRO A 63 1.45 -14.38 -7.68
CA PRO A 63 2.48 -14.39 -8.72
C PRO A 63 3.22 -13.06 -8.79
N GLY A 64 4.43 -13.05 -9.35
CA GLY A 64 5.24 -11.82 -9.49
C GLY A 64 4.70 -10.85 -10.53
N GLU A 65 4.00 -11.32 -11.57
CA GLU A 65 3.47 -10.48 -12.65
C GLU A 65 2.48 -9.41 -12.14
N PRO A 66 1.40 -9.74 -11.40
CA PRO A 66 0.50 -8.73 -10.84
C PRO A 66 1.18 -7.72 -9.90
N VAL A 67 2.24 -8.13 -9.20
CA VAL A 67 3.03 -7.23 -8.36
C VAL A 67 3.77 -6.20 -9.24
N ARG A 68 4.38 -6.65 -10.34
CA ARG A 68 5.08 -5.79 -11.28
C ARG A 68 4.13 -4.82 -11.99
N ASP A 69 2.97 -5.29 -12.46
CA ASP A 69 1.94 -4.45 -13.07
C ASP A 69 1.44 -3.37 -12.11
N MET A 70 1.22 -3.74 -10.86
CA MET A 70 0.83 -2.81 -9.81
C MET A 70 1.91 -1.75 -9.55
N MET A 71 3.20 -2.11 -9.60
CA MET A 71 4.30 -1.14 -9.45
C MET A 71 4.31 -0.11 -10.58
N ILE A 72 4.14 -0.55 -11.84
CA ILE A 72 4.07 0.34 -13.00
C ILE A 72 2.91 1.31 -12.84
N GLU A 73 1.71 0.78 -12.58
CA GLU A 73 0.50 1.61 -12.40
C GLU A 73 0.65 2.61 -11.25
N ALA A 74 1.26 2.20 -10.13
CA ALA A 74 1.47 3.10 -8.99
C ALA A 74 2.40 4.27 -9.34
N VAL A 75 3.48 4.02 -10.09
CA VAL A 75 4.38 5.06 -10.58
C VAL A 75 3.68 5.99 -11.56
N GLU A 76 2.93 5.46 -12.52
CA GLU A 76 2.15 6.26 -13.47
C GLU A 76 1.10 7.11 -12.76
N ALA A 77 0.36 6.55 -11.82
CA ALA A 77 -0.66 7.27 -11.06
C ALA A 77 -0.11 8.42 -10.21
N ARG A 78 1.11 8.28 -9.70
CA ARG A 78 1.73 9.27 -8.80
C ARG A 78 2.59 10.29 -9.55
N PHE A 79 3.23 9.90 -10.61
CA PHE A 79 4.24 10.70 -11.31
C PHE A 79 3.93 10.96 -12.79
N GLY A 80 2.93 10.29 -13.37
CA GLY A 80 2.46 10.53 -14.74
C GLY A 80 3.26 9.84 -15.84
N SER A 81 4.43 9.27 -15.54
CA SER A 81 5.25 8.50 -16.49
C SER A 81 6.18 7.55 -15.73
N THR A 82 6.70 6.55 -16.43
CA THR A 82 7.69 5.59 -15.91
C THR A 82 9.11 5.89 -16.35
N ASP A 83 9.34 7.01 -17.06
CA ASP A 83 10.66 7.40 -17.53
C ASP A 83 11.65 7.65 -16.38
N GLU A 84 12.94 7.47 -16.62
CA GLU A 84 14.01 7.56 -15.64
C GLU A 84 13.85 8.76 -14.70
N ARG A 85 13.70 8.48 -13.41
CA ARG A 85 13.48 9.49 -12.38
C ARG A 85 14.50 9.39 -11.27
N ALA A 86 14.94 10.57 -10.83
CA ALA A 86 15.78 10.70 -9.63
C ALA A 86 15.02 10.44 -8.32
N ILE A 87 13.70 10.20 -8.36
CA ILE A 87 12.87 10.03 -7.15
C ILE A 87 12.97 8.60 -6.68
N THR A 88 13.48 8.40 -5.47
CA THR A 88 13.53 7.09 -4.83
C THR A 88 12.39 6.97 -3.84
N VAL A 89 11.40 6.14 -4.16
CA VAL A 89 10.32 5.75 -3.23
C VAL A 89 10.74 4.46 -2.54
N GLU A 90 10.73 4.41 -1.21
CA GLU A 90 10.91 3.15 -0.48
C GLU A 90 9.65 2.29 -0.61
N PHE A 91 9.83 1.02 -0.96
CA PHE A 91 8.75 0.05 -1.09
C PHE A 91 8.89 -1.04 -0.03
N LEU A 92 8.03 -0.97 0.98
CA LEU A 92 8.01 -1.90 2.09
C LEU A 92 7.05 -3.05 1.79
N SER A 93 7.55 -4.27 1.78
CA SER A 93 6.75 -5.49 1.65
C SER A 93 7.22 -6.56 2.63
N ASP A 94 6.44 -7.60 2.78
CA ASP A 94 6.88 -8.82 3.45
C ASP A 94 7.97 -9.55 2.63
N ASN A 95 8.40 -10.71 3.15
CA ASN A 95 9.40 -11.56 2.49
C ASN A 95 8.77 -12.55 1.48
N GLY A 96 7.55 -12.30 1.01
CA GLY A 96 6.88 -13.15 0.03
C GLY A 96 7.66 -13.30 -1.28
N GLY A 97 7.62 -14.49 -1.87
CA GLY A 97 8.41 -14.82 -3.08
C GLY A 97 8.17 -13.87 -4.25
N ALA A 98 6.94 -13.39 -4.44
CA ALA A 98 6.59 -12.45 -5.50
C ALA A 98 7.29 -11.10 -5.36
N PHE A 99 7.45 -10.60 -4.14
CA PHE A 99 8.14 -9.34 -3.85
C PHE A 99 9.66 -9.48 -3.93
N ARG A 100 10.20 -10.68 -3.67
CA ARG A 100 11.65 -10.99 -3.69
C ARG A 100 12.16 -11.52 -5.03
N ALA A 101 11.29 -11.75 -6.00
CA ALA A 101 11.68 -12.24 -7.32
C ALA A 101 12.69 -11.26 -7.97
N ILE A 102 13.67 -11.82 -8.66
CA ILE A 102 14.74 -11.03 -9.32
C ILE A 102 14.13 -10.03 -10.30
N GLU A 103 13.14 -10.45 -11.07
CA GLU A 103 12.45 -9.62 -12.06
C GLU A 103 11.69 -8.47 -11.38
N THR A 104 11.10 -8.73 -10.20
CA THR A 104 10.40 -7.69 -9.41
C THR A 104 11.38 -6.64 -8.88
N HIS A 105 12.54 -7.08 -8.39
CA HIS A 105 13.59 -6.17 -7.95
C HIS A 105 14.19 -5.36 -9.12
N ALA A 106 14.44 -6.01 -10.26
CA ALA A 106 14.97 -5.35 -11.45
C ALA A 106 14.02 -4.24 -11.94
N LEU A 107 12.72 -4.55 -12.05
CA LEU A 107 11.71 -3.56 -12.41
C LEU A 107 11.59 -2.44 -11.37
N ALA A 108 11.59 -2.76 -10.08
CA ALA A 108 11.53 -1.75 -9.03
C ALA A 108 12.65 -0.72 -9.18
N HIS A 109 13.90 -1.17 -9.42
CA HIS A 109 15.02 -0.27 -9.65
C HIS A 109 14.86 0.61 -10.91
N GLN A 110 14.35 0.04 -12.02
CA GLN A 110 14.06 0.80 -13.24
C GLN A 110 12.99 1.88 -13.00
N LEU A 111 12.04 1.63 -12.13
CA LEU A 111 10.97 2.56 -11.77
C LEU A 111 11.36 3.58 -10.68
N GLY A 112 12.62 3.59 -10.23
CA GLY A 112 13.05 4.45 -9.11
C GLY A 112 12.46 4.03 -7.75
N ILE A 113 12.05 2.77 -7.62
CA ILE A 113 11.54 2.18 -6.38
C ILE A 113 12.67 1.44 -5.67
N LYS A 114 12.86 1.70 -4.39
CA LYS A 114 13.83 1.01 -3.53
C LYS A 114 13.11 -0.05 -2.70
N PRO A 115 13.24 -1.35 -3.01
CA PRO A 115 12.66 -2.41 -2.19
C PRO A 115 13.28 -2.41 -0.78
N VAL A 116 12.40 -2.49 0.21
CA VAL A 116 12.75 -2.64 1.63
C VAL A 116 11.92 -3.80 2.18
N HIS A 117 12.59 -4.84 2.64
CA HIS A 117 11.89 -5.99 3.21
C HIS A 117 11.88 -5.92 4.73
N THR A 118 10.79 -6.36 5.33
CA THR A 118 10.68 -6.44 6.79
C THR A 118 11.70 -7.44 7.32
N PRO A 119 12.44 -7.11 8.40
CA PRO A 119 13.31 -8.10 9.04
C PRO A 119 12.49 -9.32 9.47
N VAL A 120 13.05 -10.53 9.30
CA VAL A 120 12.39 -11.82 9.55
C VAL A 120 11.82 -11.95 10.98
N ASN A 121 12.29 -11.15 11.92
CA ASN A 121 11.87 -11.16 13.35
C ASN A 121 11.18 -9.86 13.79
N SER A 122 10.65 -9.04 12.89
CA SER A 122 9.95 -7.80 13.23
C SER A 122 8.59 -7.71 12.52
N PRO A 123 7.57 -8.43 13.01
CA PRO A 123 6.23 -8.41 12.41
C PRO A 123 5.59 -7.01 12.41
N GLN A 124 6.06 -6.09 13.25
CA GLN A 124 5.56 -4.72 13.33
C GLN A 124 5.96 -3.84 12.14
N SER A 125 6.90 -4.28 11.31
CA SER A 125 7.44 -3.47 10.21
C SER A 125 6.44 -3.27 9.06
N ASN A 126 5.49 -4.20 8.83
CA ASN A 126 4.43 -4.08 7.80
C ASN A 126 3.03 -3.80 8.40
N GLY A 127 2.98 -3.41 9.67
CA GLY A 127 1.73 -3.21 10.42
C GLY A 127 0.73 -2.26 9.74
N MET A 128 1.20 -1.40 8.83
CA MET A 128 0.34 -0.49 8.08
C MET A 128 -0.39 -1.19 6.92
N ALA A 129 0.26 -2.12 6.25
CA ALA A 129 -0.37 -2.95 5.22
C ALA A 129 -1.32 -3.97 5.87
N GLU A 130 -0.90 -4.63 6.95
CA GLU A 130 -1.75 -5.54 7.72
C GLU A 130 -3.00 -4.84 8.28
N SER A 131 -2.84 -3.64 8.84
CA SER A 131 -3.96 -2.82 9.34
C SER A 131 -4.95 -2.48 8.22
N PHE A 132 -4.46 -2.19 7.01
CA PHE A 132 -5.33 -1.98 5.86
C PHE A 132 -6.11 -3.25 5.52
N VAL A 133 -5.44 -4.41 5.40
CA VAL A 133 -6.11 -5.69 5.09
C VAL A 133 -7.21 -5.99 6.10
N ASN A 134 -6.93 -5.80 7.40
CA ASN A 134 -7.91 -6.03 8.46
C ASN A 134 -9.12 -5.07 8.34
N THR A 135 -8.87 -3.79 8.10
CA THR A 135 -9.92 -2.78 7.88
C THR A 135 -10.73 -3.11 6.63
N PHE A 136 -10.07 -3.43 5.52
CA PHE A 136 -10.73 -3.73 4.26
C PHE A 136 -11.62 -4.97 4.36
N LYS A 137 -11.13 -6.02 5.01
CA LYS A 137 -11.92 -7.24 5.26
C LYS A 137 -13.14 -6.97 6.13
N ARG A 138 -12.98 -6.20 7.21
CA ARG A 138 -14.07 -5.89 8.13
C ARG A 138 -15.13 -4.98 7.51
N ASP A 139 -14.71 -3.89 6.89
CA ASP A 139 -15.59 -2.77 6.53
C ASP A 139 -16.15 -2.88 5.09
N TYR A 140 -15.48 -3.65 4.23
CA TYR A 140 -15.87 -3.83 2.83
C TYR A 140 -16.23 -5.27 2.50
N VAL A 141 -15.29 -6.20 2.69
CA VAL A 141 -15.51 -7.62 2.31
C VAL A 141 -16.66 -8.24 3.10
N GLY A 142 -16.84 -7.82 4.37
CA GLY A 142 -17.94 -8.30 5.20
C GLY A 142 -19.34 -8.00 4.64
N GLY A 143 -19.49 -6.94 3.85
CA GLY A 143 -20.74 -6.54 3.19
C GLY A 143 -20.86 -6.90 1.72
N MET A 144 -19.82 -7.51 1.12
CA MET A 144 -19.82 -7.90 -0.31
C MET A 144 -20.68 -9.14 -0.55
N ASP A 145 -21.29 -9.20 -1.74
CA ASP A 145 -21.78 -10.45 -2.31
C ASP A 145 -20.58 -11.32 -2.72
N ARG A 146 -20.41 -12.45 -2.05
CA ARG A 146 -19.32 -13.40 -2.28
C ARG A 146 -19.78 -14.69 -2.94
N SER A 147 -20.90 -14.64 -3.65
CA SER A 147 -21.46 -15.81 -4.34
C SER A 147 -20.47 -16.45 -5.33
N SER A 148 -19.58 -15.65 -5.95
CA SER A 148 -18.49 -16.13 -6.80
C SER A 148 -17.33 -15.14 -6.84
N GLY A 149 -16.15 -15.59 -7.30
CA GLY A 149 -14.99 -14.73 -7.51
C GLY A 149 -15.26 -13.63 -8.55
N ALA A 150 -16.01 -13.93 -9.61
CA ALA A 150 -16.39 -12.96 -10.62
C ALA A 150 -17.22 -11.82 -10.01
N VAL A 151 -18.19 -12.14 -9.15
CA VAL A 151 -19.02 -11.14 -8.46
C VAL A 151 -18.17 -10.29 -7.50
N VAL A 152 -17.27 -10.89 -6.75
CA VAL A 152 -16.32 -10.15 -5.89
C VAL A 152 -15.48 -9.17 -6.71
N LEU A 153 -14.91 -9.62 -7.83
CA LEU A 153 -14.07 -8.77 -8.68
C LEU A 153 -14.81 -7.53 -9.20
N THR A 154 -16.12 -7.61 -9.46
CA THR A 154 -16.91 -6.45 -9.92
C THR A 154 -17.11 -5.41 -8.82
N GLN A 155 -17.05 -5.78 -7.54
CA GLN A 155 -17.28 -4.88 -6.40
C GLN A 155 -15.99 -4.21 -5.89
N LEU A 156 -14.83 -4.80 -6.18
CA LEU A 156 -13.54 -4.28 -5.69
C LEU A 156 -13.23 -2.84 -6.15
N PRO A 157 -13.47 -2.45 -7.41
CA PRO A 157 -13.19 -1.06 -7.85
C PRO A 157 -13.93 -0.01 -7.01
N ASP A 158 -15.19 -0.27 -6.69
CA ASP A 158 -16.01 0.63 -5.88
C ASP A 158 -15.55 0.65 -4.42
N ALA A 159 -15.16 -0.49 -3.88
CA ALA A 159 -14.63 -0.58 -2.52
C ALA A 159 -13.31 0.20 -2.37
N PHE A 160 -12.37 0.05 -3.28
CA PHE A 160 -11.11 0.79 -3.26
C PHE A 160 -11.32 2.30 -3.50
N ARG A 161 -12.23 2.67 -4.41
CA ARG A 161 -12.60 4.06 -4.62
C ARG A 161 -13.20 4.68 -3.35
N HIS A 162 -14.16 4.02 -2.72
CA HIS A 162 -14.77 4.48 -1.47
C HIS A 162 -13.74 4.60 -0.34
N PHE A 163 -12.82 3.63 -0.23
CA PHE A 163 -11.72 3.70 0.74
C PHE A 163 -10.87 4.97 0.53
N ASN A 164 -10.53 5.30 -0.70
CA ASN A 164 -9.70 6.45 -1.00
C ASN A 164 -10.42 7.80 -0.86
N GLU A 165 -11.72 7.84 -1.18
CA GLU A 165 -12.48 9.09 -1.29
C GLU A 165 -13.31 9.42 -0.06
N VAL A 166 -13.75 8.39 0.69
CA VAL A 166 -14.78 8.56 1.74
C VAL A 166 -14.33 8.02 3.10
N HIS A 167 -13.63 6.87 3.14
CA HIS A 167 -13.30 6.19 4.40
C HIS A 167 -12.46 7.09 5.32
N PRO A 168 -12.92 7.37 6.56
CA PRO A 168 -12.21 8.25 7.47
C PRO A 168 -11.04 7.53 8.15
N HIS A 169 -9.88 8.19 8.20
CA HIS A 169 -8.70 7.68 8.87
C HIS A 169 -8.35 8.53 10.10
N SER A 170 -8.32 7.93 11.28
CA SER A 170 -7.96 8.64 12.52
C SER A 170 -6.57 9.27 12.43
N ALA A 171 -5.60 8.59 11.81
CA ALA A 171 -4.26 9.12 11.60
C ALA A 171 -4.19 10.32 10.64
N LEU A 172 -5.25 10.58 9.88
CA LEU A 172 -5.38 11.74 8.96
C LEU A 172 -6.37 12.78 9.49
N GLY A 173 -6.65 12.77 10.79
CA GLY A 173 -7.66 13.65 11.38
C GLY A 173 -9.08 13.37 10.87
N TYR A 174 -9.40 12.08 10.69
CA TYR A 174 -10.68 11.59 10.17
C TYR A 174 -11.02 12.02 8.73
N LYS A 175 -10.01 12.43 7.97
CA LYS A 175 -10.15 12.68 6.53
C LYS A 175 -9.95 11.40 5.73
N SER A 176 -10.54 11.35 4.53
CA SER A 176 -10.19 10.31 3.58
C SER A 176 -8.79 10.57 2.98
N PRO A 177 -8.12 9.55 2.46
CA PRO A 177 -6.80 9.67 1.83
C PRO A 177 -6.72 10.81 0.80
N ARG A 178 -7.67 10.86 -0.13
CA ARG A 178 -7.69 11.88 -1.19
C ARG A 178 -7.99 13.29 -0.67
N MET A 179 -8.86 13.43 0.34
CA MET A 179 -9.08 14.73 0.99
C MET A 179 -7.81 15.22 1.67
N PHE A 180 -7.14 14.38 2.44
CA PHE A 180 -5.90 14.73 3.11
C PHE A 180 -4.82 15.15 2.11
N ARG A 181 -4.60 14.37 1.05
CA ARG A 181 -3.61 14.68 0.00
C ARG A 181 -3.92 15.99 -0.72
N LYS A 182 -5.19 16.25 -1.03
CA LYS A 182 -5.63 17.51 -1.66
C LYS A 182 -5.33 18.73 -0.80
N GLU A 183 -5.59 18.65 0.50
CA GLU A 183 -5.31 19.73 1.44
C GLU A 183 -3.81 19.99 1.59
N ARG A 184 -3.01 18.93 1.74
CA ARG A 184 -1.55 19.05 1.83
C ARG A 184 -0.97 19.72 0.59
N ARG A 185 -1.45 19.33 -0.59
CA ARG A 185 -1.02 19.95 -1.85
C ARG A 185 -1.39 21.44 -1.93
N ARG A 186 -2.59 21.81 -1.46
CA ARG A 186 -3.00 23.22 -1.40
C ARG A 186 -2.11 24.02 -0.46
N GLN A 187 -1.85 23.50 0.74
CA GLN A 187 -0.97 24.16 1.73
C GLN A 187 0.44 24.38 1.20
N ALA A 188 1.02 23.40 0.50
CA ALA A 188 2.33 23.55 -0.12
C ALA A 188 2.36 24.68 -1.16
N LEU A 189 1.35 24.77 -2.03
CA LEU A 189 1.26 25.83 -3.03
C LEU A 189 1.09 27.23 -2.39
N GLU A 190 0.37 27.35 -1.27
CA GLU A 190 0.20 28.60 -0.53
C GLU A 190 1.50 29.04 0.18
N THR A 191 2.34 28.08 0.59
CA THR A 191 3.63 28.36 1.23
C THR A 191 4.68 28.81 0.22
N ASP A 192 4.69 28.23 -0.98
CA ASP A 192 5.62 28.59 -2.05
C ASP A 192 5.29 29.96 -2.70
N ALA A 193 4.07 30.49 -2.47
CA ALA A 193 3.61 31.75 -3.02
C ALA A 193 3.89 32.97 -2.09
N ASN A 194 4.40 32.75 -0.87
CA ASN A 194 4.76 33.78 0.12
C ASN A 194 6.28 33.88 0.29
#